data_d47aee72e34b3d39b4bf8060e2c6cb0f
#
_entry.id   d47aee72e34b3d39b4bf8060e2c6cb0f
#
_cell.length_a   1.000
_cell.length_b   1.000
_cell.length_c   1.000
_cell.angle_alpha   90.00
_cell.angle_beta   90.00
_cell.angle_gamma   90.00
#
_symmetry.space_group_name_H-M   'P 1'
#
loop_
_entity.id
_entity.type
_entity.pdbx_description
1 polymer ?
#
loop_
_entity_poly.entity_id
_entity_poly.type
_entity_poly.pdbx_seq_one_letter_code
_entity_poly.pdbx_strand_id
1 'polypeptide(L)'
;DQLVIRHIKASKPGAINCELFFNTPMRDPKRSIYGKKGLRLEGITHGSRYFPGKVHYCADLDVKHKGGKVITANDTLLSVQGASELTLYISMATNFVNYKDISGDPYQRNKAYLKNAAKDYSKAKAAHIAAYQKQFNRVTLDLGETSQANKPMDVRIKEFSSSYDPALIALYFQYGRYLLISSSQPGCQPANLQGKWNHNPGPPWSCNYTTNINAEMNYWPAEITNLAELHKPFIQMVRELSENGREAASRMYGCRGWVLHHNTDLWRMTGAVDRPYCGTWPVANAWLCQHLWDRYLFSGDKKYLEEVYPMMKSASEFFVDFLVRDPNTGYLVVTPSNSPENSPRWIKKKSNLFAGITMDNQLVFDLFSNTCEAAKVLNADTDFCDTLKNMRRQLPPMQVGQYGQLQEWFEDWDHPNDRHRHISHLWGLYPGYQISPYRSPVLF
;
A
#
# COMPACT_ATOMS: atom_id res chain seq x y z
N ASP A 1 3.71 16.42 11.93
CA ASP A 1 4.95 16.51 12.72
C ASP A 1 5.63 15.14 12.73
N GLN A 2 6.96 15.14 12.57
CA GLN A 2 7.78 13.91 12.50
C GLN A 2 8.33 13.55 13.89
N LEU A 3 7.42 13.46 14.88
CA LEU A 3 7.79 13.27 16.29
C LEU A 3 6.86 12.26 16.98
N VAL A 4 7.46 11.42 17.80
CA VAL A 4 6.75 10.65 18.82
C VAL A 4 6.96 11.34 20.17
N ILE A 5 5.87 11.68 20.85
CA ILE A 5 5.93 12.31 22.18
C ILE A 5 5.34 11.32 23.19
N ARG A 6 6.13 10.94 24.17
CA ARG A 6 5.69 10.12 25.30
C ARG A 6 5.73 10.94 26.58
N HIS A 7 4.60 11.06 27.27
CA HIS A 7 4.49 11.77 28.54
C HIS A 7 4.13 10.79 29.67
N ILE A 8 4.89 10.88 30.75
CA ILE A 8 4.70 10.07 31.94
C ILE A 8 4.53 11.03 33.12
N LYS A 9 3.47 10.87 33.87
CA LYS A 9 3.18 11.63 35.10
C LYS A 9 3.03 10.67 36.26
N ALA A 10 3.79 10.88 37.30
CA ALA A 10 3.69 10.08 38.53
C ALA A 10 2.45 10.47 39.34
N SER A 11 1.84 9.51 40.02
CA SER A 11 0.78 9.75 40.99
C SER A 11 1.29 10.39 42.29
N LYS A 12 2.58 10.19 42.60
CA LYS A 12 3.28 10.80 43.76
C LYS A 12 4.46 11.61 43.27
N PRO A 13 4.69 12.83 43.78
CA PRO A 13 5.86 13.62 43.40
C PRO A 13 7.16 12.83 43.65
N GLY A 14 8.09 12.97 42.70
CA GLY A 14 9.42 12.34 42.82
C GLY A 14 9.47 10.82 42.57
N ALA A 15 8.38 10.19 42.13
CA ALA A 15 8.32 8.73 42.04
C ALA A 15 8.90 8.14 40.73
N ILE A 16 9.25 8.97 39.73
CA ILE A 16 9.83 8.45 38.47
C ILE A 16 11.34 8.27 38.66
N ASN A 17 11.76 7.00 38.68
CA ASN A 17 13.14 6.58 38.60
C ASN A 17 13.27 5.53 37.50
N CYS A 18 14.04 5.83 36.47
CA CYS A 18 14.20 4.92 35.33
C CYS A 18 15.49 5.23 34.55
N GLU A 19 15.84 4.29 33.71
CA GLU A 19 16.90 4.42 32.75
C GLU A 19 16.33 4.57 31.34
N LEU A 20 16.98 5.41 30.53
CA LEU A 20 16.63 5.63 29.14
C LEU A 20 17.79 5.24 28.24
N PHE A 21 17.55 4.38 27.28
CA PHE A 21 18.52 3.95 26.28
C PHE A 21 17.82 3.56 25.00
N PHE A 22 18.55 3.53 23.88
CA PHE A 22 18.07 2.99 22.64
C PHE A 22 18.40 1.50 22.53
N ASN A 23 17.39 0.70 22.18
CA ASN A 23 17.54 -0.67 21.75
C ASN A 23 17.10 -0.80 20.28
N THR A 24 17.82 -1.60 19.49
CA THR A 24 17.51 -1.81 18.08
C THR A 24 18.03 -3.17 17.61
N PRO A 25 17.26 -3.89 16.74
CA PRO A 25 17.74 -5.10 16.11
C PRO A 25 18.67 -4.84 14.90
N MET A 26 18.91 -3.56 14.54
CA MET A 26 19.81 -3.19 13.46
C MET A 26 21.25 -3.56 13.80
N ARG A 27 22.02 -3.98 12.77
CA ARG A 27 23.44 -4.35 12.95
C ARG A 27 24.30 -3.11 13.15
N ASP A 28 25.30 -3.23 13.99
CA ASP A 28 26.36 -2.23 14.21
C ASP A 28 25.85 -0.80 14.44
N PRO A 29 24.82 -0.60 15.27
CA PRO A 29 24.31 0.73 15.53
C PRO A 29 25.29 1.51 16.42
N LYS A 30 25.46 2.77 16.13
CA LYS A 30 26.15 3.71 17.02
C LYS A 30 25.15 4.35 17.97
N ARG A 31 25.51 4.43 19.23
CA ARG A 31 24.75 5.12 20.28
C ARG A 31 25.63 6.16 20.95
N SER A 32 25.08 7.31 21.24
CA SER A 32 25.81 8.41 21.87
C SER A 32 24.89 9.34 22.64
N ILE A 33 25.48 10.17 23.50
CA ILE A 33 24.78 11.29 24.10
C ILE A 33 24.48 12.36 23.04
N TYR A 34 23.27 12.91 23.06
CA TYR A 34 22.82 13.98 22.20
C TYR A 34 22.50 15.23 23.04
N GLY A 35 23.24 16.30 22.81
CA GLY A 35 23.08 17.51 23.61
C GLY A 35 23.38 17.29 25.10
N LYS A 36 22.63 17.98 25.99
CA LYS A 36 22.82 17.89 27.43
C LYS A 36 22.02 16.78 28.12
N LYS A 37 20.87 16.39 27.55
CA LYS A 37 19.90 15.44 28.14
C LYS A 37 19.20 14.65 27.06
N GLY A 38 19.93 14.15 26.10
CA GLY A 38 19.37 13.38 25.01
C GLY A 38 20.26 12.22 24.62
N LEU A 39 19.71 11.36 23.79
CA LEU A 39 20.40 10.20 23.21
C LEU A 39 20.27 10.22 21.71
N ARG A 40 21.27 9.69 21.02
CA ARG A 40 21.27 9.45 19.59
C ARG A 40 21.51 7.97 19.29
N LEU A 41 20.75 7.46 18.35
CA LEU A 41 20.97 6.18 17.69
C LEU A 41 21.13 6.43 16.20
N GLU A 42 22.18 5.91 15.60
CA GLU A 42 22.45 6.08 14.19
C GLU A 42 23.04 4.80 13.56
N GLY A 43 22.91 4.65 12.26
CA GLY A 43 23.46 3.53 11.53
C GLY A 43 23.06 3.53 10.06
N ILE A 44 23.36 2.41 9.41
CA ILE A 44 23.02 2.16 8.02
C ILE A 44 22.08 0.96 7.97
N THR A 45 21.08 0.99 7.09
CA THR A 45 20.19 -0.14 6.87
C THR A 45 20.95 -1.37 6.37
N HIS A 46 20.43 -2.57 6.68
CA HIS A 46 21.02 -3.79 6.15
C HIS A 46 20.97 -3.80 4.63
N GLY A 47 22.02 -4.33 4.03
CA GLY A 47 22.05 -4.71 2.64
C GLY A 47 21.60 -6.15 2.42
N SER A 48 21.48 -6.52 1.15
CA SER A 48 21.38 -7.91 0.72
C SER A 48 22.77 -8.52 0.53
N ARG A 49 22.82 -9.82 0.21
CA ARG A 49 24.09 -10.48 -0.16
C ARG A 49 24.85 -9.77 -1.29
N TYR A 50 24.11 -9.13 -2.21
CA TYR A 50 24.68 -8.55 -3.42
C TYR A 50 24.74 -7.01 -3.39
N PHE A 51 23.98 -6.38 -2.51
CA PHE A 51 23.87 -4.94 -2.44
C PHE A 51 24.03 -4.46 -1.01
N PRO A 52 25.08 -3.68 -0.69
CA PRO A 52 25.23 -3.08 0.64
C PRO A 52 24.11 -2.10 0.93
N GLY A 53 23.68 -2.02 2.17
CA GLY A 53 22.75 -0.98 2.62
C GLY A 53 23.35 0.42 2.42
N LYS A 54 22.53 1.37 1.99
CA LYS A 54 22.94 2.75 1.72
C LYS A 54 22.08 3.80 2.44
N VAL A 55 20.96 3.39 3.02
CA VAL A 55 20.09 4.32 3.73
C VAL A 55 20.63 4.51 5.15
N HIS A 56 21.09 5.71 5.44
CA HIS A 56 21.48 6.14 6.77
C HIS A 56 20.25 6.54 7.57
N TYR A 57 20.18 6.10 8.80
CA TYR A 57 19.14 6.50 9.74
C TYR A 57 19.72 7.15 10.99
N CYS A 58 18.94 8.04 11.57
CA CYS A 58 19.23 8.69 12.83
C CYS A 58 17.93 8.79 13.64
N ALA A 59 17.99 8.44 14.92
CA ALA A 59 16.94 8.71 15.89
C ALA A 59 17.53 9.52 17.05
N ASP A 60 16.89 10.65 17.36
CA ASP A 60 17.26 11.53 18.45
C ASP A 60 16.16 11.55 19.51
N LEU A 61 16.55 11.39 20.76
CA LEU A 61 15.70 11.56 21.94
C LEU A 61 16.10 12.85 22.66
N ASP A 62 15.15 13.75 22.90
CA ASP A 62 15.27 14.87 23.84
C ASP A 62 14.37 14.66 25.05
N VAL A 63 14.88 14.96 26.25
CA VAL A 63 14.20 14.66 27.53
C VAL A 63 13.88 15.93 28.29
N LYS A 64 12.59 16.10 28.62
CA LYS A 64 12.15 17.13 29.58
C LYS A 64 11.57 16.47 30.82
N HIS A 65 11.83 17.08 31.97
CA HIS A 65 11.35 16.58 33.26
C HIS A 65 10.92 17.72 34.19
N LYS A 66 10.07 17.37 35.14
CA LYS A 66 9.67 18.25 36.25
C LYS A 66 9.98 17.55 37.57
N GLY A 67 10.69 18.23 38.44
CA GLY A 67 11.25 17.62 39.64
C GLY A 67 12.43 16.68 39.32
N GLY A 68 13.16 16.26 40.33
CA GLY A 68 14.28 15.34 40.19
C GLY A 68 15.42 15.84 39.28
N LYS A 69 16.16 14.88 38.76
CA LYS A 69 17.29 15.15 37.83
C LYS A 69 17.40 14.09 36.76
N VAL A 70 17.94 14.47 35.61
CA VAL A 70 18.38 13.58 34.51
C VAL A 70 19.88 13.71 34.42
N ILE A 71 20.62 12.63 34.54
CA ILE A 71 22.06 12.54 34.50
C ILE A 71 22.53 11.59 33.42
N THR A 72 23.67 11.88 32.83
CA THR A 72 24.37 10.96 31.94
C THR A 72 25.06 9.91 32.78
N ALA A 73 24.60 8.66 32.72
CA ALA A 73 25.17 7.55 33.45
C ALA A 73 26.42 6.98 32.74
N ASN A 74 26.35 6.94 31.39
CA ASN A 74 27.47 6.64 30.51
C ASN A 74 27.18 7.19 29.11
N ASP A 75 28.03 6.89 28.12
CA ASP A 75 27.92 7.39 26.74
C ASP A 75 26.65 7.01 25.99
N THR A 76 25.86 6.09 26.52
CA THR A 76 24.66 5.52 25.86
C THR A 76 23.42 5.48 26.75
N LEU A 77 23.53 5.97 27.99
CA LEU A 77 22.50 5.78 29.02
C LEU A 77 22.24 7.08 29.78
N LEU A 78 20.97 7.46 29.90
CA LEU A 78 20.52 8.49 30.82
C LEU A 78 19.79 7.86 32.02
N SER A 79 20.08 8.35 33.21
CA SER A 79 19.35 8.00 34.45
C SER A 79 18.45 9.15 34.87
N VAL A 80 17.18 8.85 35.08
CA VAL A 80 16.15 9.75 35.62
C VAL A 80 15.97 9.41 37.09
N GLN A 81 16.10 10.39 37.97
CA GLN A 81 16.03 10.20 39.42
C GLN A 81 15.06 11.21 40.05
N GLY A 82 14.01 10.71 40.71
CA GLY A 82 13.08 11.52 41.47
C GLY A 82 12.23 12.50 40.67
N ALA A 83 11.96 12.22 39.41
CA ALA A 83 11.09 13.08 38.58
C ALA A 83 9.61 12.87 38.93
N SER A 84 8.82 13.94 38.82
CA SER A 84 7.35 13.89 38.96
C SER A 84 6.66 13.81 37.61
N GLU A 85 7.25 14.40 36.58
CA GLU A 85 6.80 14.31 35.19
C GLU A 85 8.01 14.10 34.28
N LEU A 86 7.85 13.32 33.22
CA LEU A 86 8.86 13.03 32.21
C LEU A 86 8.22 13.10 30.84
N THR A 87 8.78 13.87 29.91
CA THR A 87 8.34 13.95 28.55
C THR A 87 9.51 13.63 27.61
N LEU A 88 9.32 12.62 26.79
CA LEU A 88 10.29 12.13 25.81
C LEU A 88 9.84 12.61 24.43
N TYR A 89 10.73 13.30 23.71
CA TYR A 89 10.55 13.72 22.33
C TYR A 89 11.48 12.89 21.47
N ILE A 90 10.93 12.05 20.62
CA ILE A 90 11.69 11.15 19.76
C ILE A 90 11.48 11.57 18.32
N SER A 91 12.56 11.89 17.63
CA SER A 91 12.58 12.19 16.20
C SER A 91 13.36 11.11 15.46
N MET A 92 12.87 10.70 14.29
CA MET A 92 13.55 9.73 13.45
C MET A 92 13.56 10.21 12.00
N ALA A 93 14.72 10.13 11.36
CA ALA A 93 14.88 10.49 9.96
C ALA A 93 15.90 9.59 9.27
N THR A 94 15.84 9.58 7.94
CA THR A 94 16.81 8.91 7.09
C THR A 94 17.36 9.90 6.06
N ASN A 95 18.39 9.50 5.34
CA ASN A 95 18.91 10.23 4.19
C ASN A 95 18.08 10.04 2.91
N PHE A 96 17.04 9.21 2.93
CA PHE A 96 16.15 9.00 1.80
C PHE A 96 15.36 10.27 1.46
N VAL A 97 15.43 10.73 0.21
CA VAL A 97 14.64 11.84 -0.34
C VAL A 97 13.53 11.30 -1.23
N ASN A 98 13.89 10.49 -2.21
CA ASN A 98 12.98 9.76 -3.09
C ASN A 98 13.68 8.53 -3.66
N TYR A 99 13.01 7.78 -4.50
CA TYR A 99 13.50 6.50 -5.06
C TYR A 99 14.76 6.62 -5.94
N LYS A 100 15.17 7.81 -6.34
CA LYS A 100 16.41 8.12 -7.09
C LYS A 100 17.45 8.88 -6.26
N ASP A 101 17.07 9.37 -5.06
CA ASP A 101 17.88 10.29 -4.29
C ASP A 101 17.94 9.92 -2.80
N ILE A 102 19.15 9.72 -2.30
CA ILE A 102 19.48 9.46 -0.90
C ILE A 102 20.46 10.50 -0.35
N SER A 103 20.46 11.72 -0.88
CA SER A 103 21.38 12.80 -0.46
C SER A 103 20.90 13.57 0.78
N GLY A 104 19.75 13.25 1.35
CA GLY A 104 19.20 13.92 2.51
C GLY A 104 20.08 13.78 3.75
N ASP A 105 20.00 14.74 4.66
CA ASP A 105 20.71 14.74 5.93
C ASP A 105 19.74 14.41 7.09
N PRO A 106 19.82 13.19 7.67
CA PRO A 106 18.96 12.79 8.76
C PRO A 106 19.17 13.59 10.04
N TYR A 107 20.37 14.11 10.26
CA TYR A 107 20.69 14.89 11.45
C TYR A 107 20.05 16.27 11.41
N GLN A 108 20.14 16.96 10.27
CA GLN A 108 19.48 18.24 10.07
C GLN A 108 17.96 18.12 10.12
N ARG A 109 17.40 17.05 9.55
CA ARG A 109 15.97 16.76 9.64
C ARG A 109 15.52 16.60 11.10
N ASN A 110 16.19 15.76 11.87
CA ASN A 110 15.86 15.54 13.29
C ASN A 110 15.99 16.83 14.11
N LYS A 111 17.05 17.59 13.89
CA LYS A 111 17.26 18.90 14.55
C LYS A 111 16.11 19.86 14.26
N ALA A 112 15.64 19.92 13.02
CA ALA A 112 14.50 20.74 12.63
C ALA A 112 13.20 20.27 13.29
N TYR A 113 12.92 18.98 13.30
CA TYR A 113 11.74 18.40 13.94
C TYR A 113 11.71 18.66 15.44
N LEU A 114 12.79 18.42 16.15
CA LEU A 114 12.89 18.67 17.59
C LEU A 114 12.81 20.18 17.94
N LYS A 115 13.36 21.05 17.09
CA LYS A 115 13.26 22.51 17.26
C LYS A 115 11.82 23.00 17.14
N ASN A 116 11.06 22.44 16.19
CA ASN A 116 9.68 22.83 15.91
C ASN A 116 8.65 22.11 16.79
N ALA A 117 9.10 21.19 17.65
CA ALA A 117 8.22 20.44 18.55
C ALA A 117 7.48 21.39 19.51
N ALA A 118 6.18 21.17 19.69
CA ALA A 118 5.43 21.84 20.74
C ALA A 118 6.04 21.53 22.11
N LYS A 119 6.48 22.56 22.83
CA LYS A 119 7.16 22.41 24.12
C LYS A 119 6.21 22.04 25.26
N ASP A 120 4.92 22.25 25.05
CA ASP A 120 3.83 21.91 25.96
C ASP A 120 3.13 20.65 25.48
N TYR A 121 3.18 19.60 26.29
CA TYR A 121 2.55 18.32 25.97
C TYR A 121 1.04 18.43 25.77
N SER A 122 0.34 19.22 26.60
CA SER A 122 -1.11 19.36 26.50
C SER A 122 -1.52 19.99 25.18
N LYS A 123 -0.77 21.00 24.72
CA LYS A 123 -0.97 21.62 23.40
C LYS A 123 -0.65 20.64 22.26
N ALA A 124 0.46 19.89 22.37
CA ALA A 124 0.82 18.87 21.39
C ALA A 124 -0.25 17.78 21.27
N LYS A 125 -0.75 17.30 22.42
CA LYS A 125 -1.83 16.31 22.47
C LYS A 125 -3.13 16.83 21.86
N ALA A 126 -3.55 18.05 22.21
CA ALA A 126 -4.75 18.66 21.64
C ALA A 126 -4.65 18.84 20.12
N ALA A 127 -3.49 19.30 19.61
CA ALA A 127 -3.25 19.44 18.19
C ALA A 127 -3.27 18.08 17.46
N HIS A 128 -2.69 17.04 18.05
CA HIS A 128 -2.71 15.67 17.51
C HIS A 128 -4.15 15.13 17.40
N ILE A 129 -4.93 15.28 18.49
CA ILE A 129 -6.34 14.86 18.51
C ILE A 129 -7.15 15.60 17.45
N ALA A 130 -7.01 16.93 17.36
CA ALA A 130 -7.72 17.73 16.38
C ALA A 130 -7.37 17.34 14.92
N ALA A 131 -6.09 17.10 14.64
CA ALA A 131 -5.63 16.67 13.32
C ALA A 131 -6.22 15.30 12.94
N TYR A 132 -6.23 14.34 13.87
CA TYR A 132 -6.81 13.02 13.65
C TYR A 132 -8.33 13.10 13.44
N GLN A 133 -9.05 13.80 14.33
CA GLN A 133 -10.49 13.94 14.28
C GLN A 133 -10.98 14.64 13.01
N LYS A 134 -10.19 15.56 12.45
CA LYS A 134 -10.50 16.22 11.17
C LYS A 134 -10.71 15.23 10.02
N GLN A 135 -10.04 14.10 10.04
CA GLN A 135 -10.19 13.02 9.05
C GLN A 135 -11.15 11.93 9.55
N PHE A 136 -10.99 11.49 10.78
CA PHE A 136 -11.75 10.37 11.33
C PHE A 136 -13.24 10.67 11.43
N ASN A 137 -13.63 11.86 11.90
CA ASN A 137 -15.01 12.24 12.15
C ASN A 137 -15.82 12.58 10.87
N ARG A 138 -15.23 12.47 9.69
CA ARG A 138 -15.94 12.72 8.41
C ARG A 138 -16.99 11.67 8.08
N VAL A 139 -16.84 10.47 8.62
CA VAL A 139 -17.73 9.33 8.36
C VAL A 139 -18.00 8.61 9.67
N THR A 140 -19.27 8.37 9.94
CA THR A 140 -19.76 7.53 11.03
C THR A 140 -20.60 6.40 10.43
N LEU A 141 -20.51 5.22 11.03
CA LEU A 141 -21.36 4.07 10.71
C LEU A 141 -22.00 3.60 12.01
N ASP A 142 -23.32 3.63 12.04
CA ASP A 142 -24.13 3.10 13.14
C ASP A 142 -25.01 1.97 12.58
N LEU A 143 -24.84 0.77 13.12
CA LEU A 143 -25.60 -0.43 12.76
C LEU A 143 -26.43 -0.94 13.95
N GLY A 144 -26.54 -0.12 14.99
CA GLY A 144 -27.15 -0.47 16.27
C GLY A 144 -26.17 -1.21 17.21
N GLU A 145 -26.61 -1.36 18.45
CA GLU A 145 -25.84 -2.00 19.52
C GLU A 145 -26.65 -3.11 20.19
N THR A 146 -25.94 -4.12 20.70
CA THR A 146 -26.47 -5.17 21.57
C THR A 146 -25.61 -5.26 22.83
N SER A 147 -26.00 -6.09 23.81
CA SER A 147 -25.20 -6.34 25.00
C SER A 147 -23.77 -6.85 24.70
N GLN A 148 -23.54 -7.37 23.50
CA GLN A 148 -22.21 -7.79 23.06
C GLN A 148 -21.20 -6.64 23.03
N ALA A 149 -21.64 -5.41 22.77
CA ALA A 149 -20.77 -4.24 22.74
C ALA A 149 -20.05 -3.96 24.07
N ASN A 150 -20.59 -4.45 25.18
CA ASN A 150 -20.03 -4.30 26.54
C ASN A 150 -18.97 -5.35 26.89
N LYS A 151 -18.77 -6.37 26.04
CA LYS A 151 -17.77 -7.43 26.26
C LYS A 151 -16.37 -7.00 25.81
N PRO A 152 -15.30 -7.59 26.37
CA PRO A 152 -13.94 -7.41 25.88
C PRO A 152 -13.81 -7.81 24.40
N MET A 153 -12.91 -7.15 23.66
CA MET A 153 -12.78 -7.30 22.21
C MET A 153 -12.44 -8.74 21.79
N ASP A 154 -11.56 -9.41 22.50
CA ASP A 154 -11.17 -10.80 22.27
C ASP A 154 -12.37 -11.77 22.40
N VAL A 155 -13.25 -11.51 23.36
CA VAL A 155 -14.51 -12.26 23.55
C VAL A 155 -15.47 -12.00 22.41
N ARG A 156 -15.66 -10.73 22.00
CA ARG A 156 -16.53 -10.35 20.89
C ARG A 156 -16.12 -11.02 19.58
N ILE A 157 -14.82 -11.02 19.28
CA ILE A 157 -14.28 -11.68 18.07
C ILE A 157 -14.52 -13.19 18.12
N LYS A 158 -14.25 -13.85 19.25
CA LYS A 158 -14.44 -15.29 19.42
C LYS A 158 -15.90 -15.73 19.27
N GLU A 159 -16.82 -14.93 19.77
CA GLU A 159 -18.26 -15.23 19.79
C GLU A 159 -18.99 -14.73 18.52
N PHE A 160 -18.32 -14.04 17.61
CA PHE A 160 -18.96 -13.34 16.49
C PHE A 160 -19.84 -14.25 15.62
N SER A 161 -19.41 -15.48 15.37
CA SER A 161 -20.17 -16.45 14.55
C SER A 161 -21.43 -16.98 15.21
N SER A 162 -21.54 -16.84 16.55
CA SER A 162 -22.65 -17.36 17.35
C SER A 162 -23.49 -16.26 18.03
N SER A 163 -23.15 -15.00 17.79
CA SER A 163 -23.82 -13.84 18.40
C SER A 163 -24.12 -12.76 17.36
N TYR A 164 -25.11 -11.91 17.66
CA TYR A 164 -25.41 -10.74 16.83
C TYR A 164 -24.73 -9.51 17.41
N ASP A 165 -23.66 -9.03 16.75
CA ASP A 165 -22.85 -7.90 17.20
C ASP A 165 -22.61 -6.89 16.06
N PRO A 166 -23.63 -6.08 15.69
CA PRO A 166 -23.49 -5.09 14.62
C PRO A 166 -22.49 -3.97 14.96
N ALA A 167 -22.35 -3.63 16.25
CA ALA A 167 -21.38 -2.64 16.70
C ALA A 167 -19.93 -3.08 16.45
N LEU A 168 -19.63 -4.40 16.41
CA LEU A 168 -18.30 -4.89 16.05
C LEU A 168 -18.00 -4.64 14.56
N ILE A 169 -18.99 -4.76 13.68
CA ILE A 169 -18.84 -4.46 12.25
C ILE A 169 -18.56 -2.97 12.05
N ALA A 170 -19.33 -2.09 12.73
CA ALA A 170 -19.12 -0.66 12.67
C ALA A 170 -17.72 -0.26 13.19
N LEU A 171 -17.26 -0.90 14.26
CA LEU A 171 -15.92 -0.71 14.80
C LEU A 171 -14.83 -1.19 13.81
N TYR A 172 -15.04 -2.36 13.18
CA TYR A 172 -14.09 -2.90 12.20
C TYR A 172 -13.95 -1.99 10.97
N PHE A 173 -15.07 -1.44 10.48
CA PHE A 173 -15.06 -0.42 9.44
C PHE A 173 -14.23 0.82 9.85
N GLN A 174 -14.46 1.36 11.05
CA GLN A 174 -13.69 2.51 11.55
C GLN A 174 -12.23 2.17 11.82
N TYR A 175 -11.92 0.93 12.21
CA TYR A 175 -10.55 0.48 12.38
C TYR A 175 -9.79 0.44 11.05
N GLY A 176 -10.41 0.00 9.96
CA GLY A 176 -9.83 0.09 8.61
C GLY A 176 -9.49 1.53 8.23
N ARG A 177 -10.41 2.49 8.49
CA ARG A 177 -10.14 3.92 8.29
C ARG A 177 -8.99 4.43 9.17
N TYR A 178 -8.93 4.02 10.44
CA TYR A 178 -7.81 4.35 11.34
C TYR A 178 -6.46 3.88 10.78
N LEU A 179 -6.39 2.66 10.27
CA LEU A 179 -5.16 2.11 9.69
C LEU A 179 -4.68 2.94 8.51
N LEU A 180 -5.57 3.35 7.60
CA LEU A 180 -5.22 4.19 6.46
C LEU A 180 -4.80 5.61 6.89
N ILE A 181 -5.56 6.25 7.80
CA ILE A 181 -5.22 7.57 8.38
C ILE A 181 -3.83 7.56 9.01
N SER A 182 -3.49 6.48 9.72
CA SER A 182 -2.24 6.38 10.47
C SER A 182 -1.03 5.96 9.60
N SER A 183 -1.25 5.44 8.39
CA SER A 183 -0.17 4.91 7.55
C SER A 183 0.06 5.66 6.24
N SER A 184 -0.88 6.47 5.76
CA SER A 184 -0.82 7.06 4.42
C SER A 184 -1.19 8.54 4.40
N GLN A 185 -0.36 9.39 4.99
CA GLN A 185 -0.57 10.85 4.93
C GLN A 185 0.12 11.46 3.69
N PRO A 186 -0.41 12.55 3.13
CA PRO A 186 0.23 13.27 2.03
C PRO A 186 1.70 13.62 2.34
N GLY A 187 2.59 13.38 1.36
CA GLY A 187 4.04 13.57 1.52
C GLY A 187 4.78 12.41 2.17
N CYS A 188 4.08 11.34 2.56
CA CYS A 188 4.69 10.08 3.01
C CYS A 188 4.79 9.06 1.87
N GLN A 189 5.53 7.97 2.12
CA GLN A 189 5.43 6.76 1.30
C GLN A 189 4.05 6.10 1.53
N PRO A 190 3.54 5.32 0.56
CA PRO A 190 2.30 4.58 0.72
C PRO A 190 2.34 3.58 1.88
N ALA A 191 1.18 3.11 2.32
CA ALA A 191 1.06 1.96 3.20
C ALA A 191 1.57 0.70 2.50
N ASN A 192 2.58 0.03 3.09
CA ASN A 192 3.10 -1.24 2.60
C ASN A 192 2.29 -2.44 3.13
N LEU A 193 2.76 -3.69 2.95
CA LEU A 193 2.10 -4.91 3.44
C LEU A 193 1.74 -4.89 4.93
N GLN A 194 2.48 -4.15 5.75
CA GLN A 194 2.22 -3.99 7.18
C GLN A 194 1.80 -2.56 7.56
N GLY A 195 1.35 -1.77 6.59
CA GLY A 195 1.05 -0.36 6.80
C GLY A 195 2.34 0.42 7.11
N LYS A 196 2.57 0.70 8.39
CA LYS A 196 3.80 1.27 8.95
C LYS A 196 4.30 0.49 10.18
N TRP A 197 3.60 -0.56 10.56
CA TRP A 197 3.85 -1.32 11.79
C TRP A 197 4.75 -2.52 11.52
N ASN A 198 6.04 -2.28 11.46
CA ASN A 198 7.06 -3.32 11.37
C ASN A 198 8.19 -3.05 12.34
N HIS A 199 8.56 -4.05 13.13
CA HIS A 199 9.68 -4.00 14.09
C HIS A 199 10.84 -4.92 13.71
N ASN A 200 10.72 -5.68 12.63
CA ASN A 200 11.72 -6.64 12.19
C ASN A 200 12.59 -6.08 11.07
N PRO A 201 13.93 -6.25 11.13
CA PRO A 201 14.80 -5.92 9.99
C PRO A 201 14.56 -6.76 8.74
N GLY A 202 14.11 -8.01 8.92
CA GLY A 202 13.71 -8.93 7.86
C GLY A 202 12.25 -9.32 8.00
N PRO A 203 11.30 -8.44 7.63
CA PRO A 203 9.87 -8.72 7.76
C PRO A 203 9.39 -9.72 6.70
N PRO A 204 8.24 -10.38 6.93
CA PRO A 204 7.59 -11.19 5.90
C PRO A 204 7.42 -10.39 4.59
N TRP A 205 7.74 -11.03 3.47
CA TRP A 205 7.72 -10.43 2.12
C TRP A 205 8.39 -9.06 2.05
N SER A 206 9.42 -8.83 2.86
CA SER A 206 10.22 -7.59 2.93
C SER A 206 9.40 -6.30 3.14
N CYS A 207 8.15 -6.37 3.59
CA CYS A 207 7.20 -5.26 3.64
C CYS A 207 7.07 -4.50 2.32
N ASN A 208 7.18 -5.19 1.20
CA ASN A 208 7.06 -4.59 -0.12
C ASN A 208 5.64 -4.11 -0.41
N TYR A 209 5.45 -3.49 -1.56
CA TYR A 209 4.15 -3.15 -2.13
C TYR A 209 3.78 -4.25 -3.13
N THR A 210 3.05 -5.27 -2.66
CA THR A 210 2.60 -6.37 -3.53
C THR A 210 1.40 -5.89 -4.33
N THR A 211 1.54 -5.88 -5.65
CA THR A 211 0.66 -5.22 -6.61
C THR A 211 -0.24 -6.18 -7.39
N ASN A 212 -0.38 -7.41 -6.90
CA ASN A 212 -1.36 -8.35 -7.41
C ASN A 212 -2.64 -8.43 -6.55
N ILE A 213 -2.71 -7.67 -5.46
CA ILE A 213 -3.89 -7.44 -4.61
C ILE A 213 -3.63 -6.48 -3.44
N ASN A 214 -2.50 -6.63 -2.70
CA ASN A 214 -2.37 -6.05 -1.36
C ASN A 214 -2.26 -4.52 -1.39
N ALA A 215 -1.45 -3.97 -2.29
CA ALA A 215 -1.28 -2.53 -2.42
C ALA A 215 -2.59 -1.86 -2.83
N GLU A 216 -3.29 -2.42 -3.78
CA GLU A 216 -4.58 -1.94 -4.27
C GLU A 216 -5.66 -2.02 -3.18
N MET A 217 -5.78 -3.17 -2.51
CA MET A 217 -6.77 -3.38 -1.44
C MET A 217 -6.58 -2.42 -0.28
N ASN A 218 -5.34 -2.06 0.09
CA ASN A 218 -5.07 -1.07 1.13
C ASN A 218 -5.71 0.29 0.82
N TYR A 219 -5.91 0.62 -0.46
CA TYR A 219 -6.42 1.92 -0.90
C TYR A 219 -7.89 1.92 -1.37
N TRP A 220 -8.56 0.76 -1.46
CA TRP A 220 -9.98 0.71 -1.79
C TRP A 220 -10.85 1.61 -0.90
N PRO A 221 -10.61 1.74 0.42
CA PRO A 221 -11.42 2.63 1.25
C PRO A 221 -11.13 4.12 1.06
N ALA A 222 -10.05 4.53 0.37
CA ALA A 222 -9.61 5.92 0.35
C ALA A 222 -10.69 6.89 -0.15
N GLU A 223 -11.22 6.66 -1.33
CA GLU A 223 -12.24 7.54 -1.92
C GLU A 223 -13.61 7.33 -1.27
N ILE A 224 -14.07 6.07 -1.20
CA ILE A 224 -15.43 5.73 -0.74
C ILE A 224 -15.67 6.08 0.73
N THR A 225 -14.63 6.17 1.56
CA THR A 225 -14.75 6.51 2.99
C THR A 225 -14.33 7.95 3.31
N ASN A 226 -14.35 8.85 2.31
CA ASN A 226 -14.02 10.27 2.44
C ASN A 226 -12.62 10.54 3.02
N LEU A 227 -11.61 9.82 2.49
CA LEU A 227 -10.20 9.93 2.84
C LEU A 227 -9.32 10.12 1.59
N ALA A 228 -9.85 10.79 0.57
CA ALA A 228 -9.24 10.95 -0.76
C ALA A 228 -7.81 11.52 -0.74
N GLU A 229 -7.47 12.40 0.21
CA GLU A 229 -6.12 12.91 0.34
C GLU A 229 -5.09 11.83 0.74
N LEU A 230 -5.54 10.74 1.38
CA LEU A 230 -4.67 9.62 1.78
C LEU A 230 -4.33 8.69 0.61
N HIS A 231 -5.03 8.85 -0.52
CA HIS A 231 -4.71 8.16 -1.77
C HIS A 231 -3.48 8.77 -2.48
N LYS A 232 -3.14 10.03 -2.18
CA LYS A 232 -2.03 10.76 -2.83
C LYS A 232 -0.69 10.01 -2.79
N PRO A 233 -0.24 9.41 -1.67
CA PRO A 233 1.02 8.66 -1.65
C PRO A 233 1.04 7.49 -2.63
N PHE A 234 -0.09 6.78 -2.77
CA PHE A 234 -0.22 5.67 -3.71
C PHE A 234 -0.19 6.16 -5.18
N ILE A 235 -0.93 7.22 -5.49
CA ILE A 235 -0.94 7.83 -6.83
C ILE A 235 0.46 8.35 -7.20
N GLN A 236 1.20 8.92 -6.23
CA GLN A 236 2.59 9.32 -6.45
C GLN A 236 3.49 8.10 -6.75
N MET A 237 3.28 6.98 -6.05
CA MET A 237 3.98 5.74 -6.36
C MET A 237 3.68 5.25 -7.77
N VAL A 238 2.42 5.30 -8.22
CA VAL A 238 2.04 4.93 -9.60
C VAL A 238 2.74 5.82 -10.63
N ARG A 239 2.83 7.13 -10.37
CA ARG A 239 3.58 8.07 -11.22
C ARG A 239 5.06 7.66 -11.34
N GLU A 240 5.71 7.38 -10.22
CA GLU A 240 7.12 6.98 -10.16
C GLU A 240 7.34 5.62 -10.85
N LEU A 241 6.41 4.67 -10.68
CA LEU A 241 6.43 3.38 -11.36
C LEU A 241 6.22 3.50 -12.87
N SER A 242 5.37 4.43 -13.30
CA SER A 242 5.16 4.66 -14.74
C SER A 242 6.40 5.20 -15.45
N GLU A 243 7.29 5.88 -14.73
CA GLU A 243 8.59 6.31 -15.25
C GLU A 243 9.57 5.13 -15.35
N ASN A 244 9.78 4.39 -14.25
CA ASN A 244 10.72 3.27 -14.21
C ASN A 244 10.26 2.09 -15.06
N GLY A 245 8.96 1.85 -15.16
CA GLY A 245 8.36 0.74 -15.90
C GLY A 245 8.59 0.81 -17.42
N ARG A 246 8.95 1.98 -17.95
CA ARG A 246 9.30 2.15 -19.36
C ARG A 246 10.56 1.36 -19.73
N GLU A 247 11.54 1.35 -18.85
CA GLU A 247 12.76 0.57 -19.06
C GLU A 247 12.46 -0.93 -19.05
N ALA A 248 11.63 -1.40 -18.12
CA ALA A 248 11.21 -2.79 -18.06
C ALA A 248 10.39 -3.19 -19.30
N ALA A 249 9.43 -2.37 -19.74
CA ALA A 249 8.66 -2.62 -20.96
C ALA A 249 9.55 -2.76 -22.20
N SER A 250 10.47 -1.82 -22.38
CA SER A 250 11.37 -1.82 -23.54
C SER A 250 12.39 -2.97 -23.48
N ARG A 251 13.09 -3.17 -22.35
CA ARG A 251 14.19 -4.15 -22.28
C ARG A 251 13.72 -5.59 -22.15
N MET A 252 12.62 -5.85 -21.42
CA MET A 252 12.14 -7.21 -21.20
C MET A 252 11.22 -7.70 -22.33
N TYR A 253 10.46 -6.78 -22.95
CA TYR A 253 9.38 -7.12 -23.89
C TYR A 253 9.49 -6.45 -25.25
N GLY A 254 10.38 -5.49 -25.44
CA GLY A 254 10.46 -4.71 -26.68
C GLY A 254 9.23 -3.84 -26.93
N CYS A 255 8.45 -3.53 -25.90
CA CYS A 255 7.19 -2.80 -25.98
C CYS A 255 7.37 -1.33 -25.60
N ARG A 256 6.50 -0.47 -26.15
CA ARG A 256 6.31 0.91 -25.69
C ARG A 256 5.66 0.92 -24.29
N GLY A 257 5.37 2.10 -23.81
CA GLY A 257 4.64 2.29 -22.57
C GLY A 257 5.42 1.89 -21.33
N TRP A 258 4.72 1.38 -20.31
CA TRP A 258 5.32 0.91 -19.08
C TRP A 258 4.65 -0.35 -18.57
N VAL A 259 5.41 -1.17 -17.85
CA VAL A 259 4.95 -2.42 -17.24
C VAL A 259 5.32 -2.47 -15.77
N LEU A 260 4.49 -3.14 -15.00
CA LEU A 260 4.76 -3.52 -13.61
C LEU A 260 4.33 -4.97 -13.41
N HIS A 261 5.13 -5.70 -12.64
CA HIS A 261 4.85 -7.07 -12.24
C HIS A 261 4.22 -7.10 -10.83
N HIS A 262 4.11 -8.29 -10.23
CA HIS A 262 3.34 -8.52 -9.00
C HIS A 262 3.85 -7.79 -7.76
N ASN A 263 5.01 -7.15 -7.78
CA ASN A 263 5.64 -6.56 -6.60
C ASN A 263 6.51 -5.34 -6.94
N THR A 264 6.57 -4.39 -6.03
CA THR A 264 7.49 -3.26 -6.07
C THR A 264 7.96 -2.91 -4.66
N ASP A 265 8.92 -2.03 -4.57
CA ASP A 265 9.56 -1.62 -3.31
C ASP A 265 9.72 -0.11 -3.18
N LEU A 266 10.48 0.33 -2.16
CA LEU A 266 10.82 1.74 -1.95
C LEU A 266 11.57 2.36 -3.14
N TRP A 267 12.28 1.54 -3.93
CA TRP A 267 13.09 1.96 -5.07
C TRP A 267 12.33 1.92 -6.39
N ARG A 268 11.03 1.60 -6.35
CA ARG A 268 10.16 1.51 -7.55
C ARG A 268 10.67 0.51 -8.58
N MET A 269 11.09 -0.66 -8.10
CA MET A 269 11.40 -1.78 -8.98
C MET A 269 10.16 -2.19 -9.78
N THR A 270 10.33 -2.47 -11.07
CA THR A 270 9.22 -2.79 -11.98
C THR A 270 9.38 -4.14 -12.69
N GLY A 271 10.58 -4.74 -12.68
CA GLY A 271 10.85 -6.05 -13.25
C GLY A 271 10.18 -7.20 -12.48
N ALA A 272 10.11 -8.36 -13.12
CA ALA A 272 9.67 -9.59 -12.48
C ALA A 272 10.65 -10.01 -11.38
N VAL A 273 10.13 -10.31 -10.19
CA VAL A 273 10.91 -10.77 -9.04
C VAL A 273 10.28 -12.02 -8.46
N ASP A 274 10.97 -12.64 -7.52
CA ASP A 274 10.62 -13.91 -6.91
C ASP A 274 10.64 -15.07 -7.92
N ARG A 275 9.80 -16.07 -7.73
CA ARG A 275 9.74 -17.22 -8.63
C ARG A 275 8.85 -16.92 -9.84
N PRO A 276 9.11 -17.54 -11.02
CA PRO A 276 8.32 -17.28 -12.22
C PRO A 276 6.81 -17.37 -12.04
N TYR A 277 6.32 -18.28 -11.20
CA TYR A 277 4.89 -18.47 -10.97
C TYR A 277 4.22 -17.34 -10.19
N CYS A 278 4.98 -16.48 -9.52
CA CYS A 278 4.49 -15.25 -8.89
C CYS A 278 4.90 -14.03 -9.72
N GLY A 279 6.19 -14.01 -10.12
CA GLY A 279 6.82 -12.85 -10.72
C GLY A 279 6.37 -12.55 -12.14
N THR A 280 6.00 -13.56 -12.92
CA THR A 280 5.58 -13.38 -14.31
C THR A 280 4.09 -13.04 -14.37
N TRP A 281 3.76 -11.81 -14.01
CA TRP A 281 2.41 -11.27 -14.03
C TRP A 281 2.44 -9.79 -14.47
N PRO A 282 2.48 -9.52 -15.78
CA PRO A 282 2.79 -8.20 -16.33
C PRO A 282 1.55 -7.29 -16.50
N VAL A 283 0.58 -7.36 -15.60
CA VAL A 283 -0.68 -6.62 -15.69
C VAL A 283 -0.97 -5.71 -14.49
N ALA A 284 -0.02 -5.60 -13.54
CA ALA A 284 -0.20 -4.74 -12.38
C ALA A 284 -0.38 -3.26 -12.75
N ASN A 285 0.28 -2.77 -13.80
CA ASN A 285 0.10 -1.42 -14.33
C ASN A 285 -1.36 -1.13 -14.74
N ALA A 286 -2.06 -2.11 -15.29
CA ALA A 286 -3.48 -1.97 -15.62
C ALA A 286 -4.33 -1.79 -14.36
N TRP A 287 -4.07 -2.57 -13.32
CA TRP A 287 -4.81 -2.44 -12.07
C TRP A 287 -4.52 -1.12 -11.35
N LEU A 288 -3.26 -0.69 -11.30
CA LEU A 288 -2.91 0.60 -10.72
C LEU A 288 -3.59 1.78 -11.44
N CYS A 289 -3.77 1.68 -12.76
CA CYS A 289 -4.47 2.70 -13.54
C CYS A 289 -5.97 2.80 -13.18
N GLN A 290 -6.61 1.72 -12.69
CA GLN A 290 -7.97 1.78 -12.16
C GLN A 290 -8.07 2.78 -11.01
N HIS A 291 -7.11 2.79 -10.07
CA HIS A 291 -7.09 3.76 -8.97
C HIS A 291 -7.01 5.22 -9.44
N LEU A 292 -6.31 5.47 -10.55
CA LEU A 292 -6.24 6.80 -11.15
C LEU A 292 -7.60 7.23 -11.68
N TRP A 293 -8.29 6.33 -12.37
CA TRP A 293 -9.61 6.56 -12.92
C TRP A 293 -10.68 6.70 -11.84
N ASP A 294 -10.69 5.80 -10.84
CA ASP A 294 -11.64 5.82 -9.73
C ASP A 294 -11.58 7.14 -8.97
N ARG A 295 -10.38 7.64 -8.68
CA ARG A 295 -10.24 8.95 -8.05
C ARG A 295 -10.85 10.08 -8.89
N TYR A 296 -10.72 10.03 -10.21
CA TYR A 296 -11.40 10.98 -11.09
C TYR A 296 -12.92 10.83 -11.00
N LEU A 297 -13.45 9.63 -11.01
CA LEU A 297 -14.88 9.37 -10.89
C LEU A 297 -15.48 9.94 -9.59
N PHE A 298 -14.74 9.83 -8.47
CA PHE A 298 -15.16 10.40 -7.19
C PHE A 298 -15.01 11.92 -7.11
N SER A 299 -14.02 12.51 -7.76
CA SER A 299 -13.72 13.94 -7.64
C SER A 299 -14.32 14.81 -8.74
N GLY A 300 -14.47 14.28 -9.95
CA GLY A 300 -14.78 15.05 -11.16
C GLY A 300 -13.69 16.05 -11.54
N ASP A 301 -12.50 15.96 -10.93
CA ASP A 301 -11.42 16.93 -11.14
C ASP A 301 -10.71 16.68 -12.48
N LYS A 302 -11.08 17.50 -13.47
CA LYS A 302 -10.51 17.42 -14.81
C LYS A 302 -9.01 17.72 -14.85
N LYS A 303 -8.51 18.63 -14.00
CA LYS A 303 -7.06 18.91 -13.93
C LYS A 303 -6.28 17.72 -13.42
N TYR A 304 -6.81 17.05 -12.39
CA TYR A 304 -6.25 15.79 -11.94
C TYR A 304 -6.24 14.75 -13.07
N LEU A 305 -7.32 14.63 -13.84
CA LEU A 305 -7.38 13.70 -14.97
C LEU A 305 -6.33 14.02 -16.05
N GLU A 306 -6.12 15.29 -16.36
CA GLU A 306 -5.06 15.76 -17.27
C GLU A 306 -3.66 15.33 -16.79
N GLU A 307 -3.41 15.34 -15.47
CA GLU A 307 -2.14 14.91 -14.89
C GLU A 307 -1.91 13.39 -14.97
N VAL A 308 -2.96 12.58 -14.81
CA VAL A 308 -2.82 11.11 -14.71
C VAL A 308 -3.08 10.39 -16.02
N TYR A 309 -3.78 11.00 -16.96
CA TYR A 309 -4.07 10.44 -18.28
C TYR A 309 -2.84 9.92 -19.03
N PRO A 310 -1.69 10.63 -19.07
CA PRO A 310 -0.48 10.11 -19.72
C PRO A 310 0.00 8.78 -19.15
N MET A 311 -0.23 8.49 -17.87
CA MET A 311 0.12 7.20 -17.26
C MET A 311 -0.82 6.09 -17.75
N MET A 312 -2.12 6.36 -17.83
CA MET A 312 -3.13 5.42 -18.35
C MET A 312 -2.90 5.13 -19.84
N LYS A 313 -2.66 6.17 -20.64
CA LYS A 313 -2.32 6.03 -22.07
C LYS A 313 -1.08 5.18 -22.26
N SER A 314 -0.02 5.48 -21.52
CA SER A 314 1.25 4.77 -21.62
C SER A 314 1.15 3.31 -21.14
N ALA A 315 0.33 3.00 -20.13
CA ALA A 315 0.00 1.62 -19.76
C ALA A 315 -0.74 0.90 -20.90
N SER A 316 -1.69 1.59 -21.55
CA SER A 316 -2.42 1.04 -22.71
C SER A 316 -1.49 0.79 -23.92
N GLU A 317 -0.52 1.67 -24.19
CA GLU A 317 0.49 1.48 -25.24
C GLU A 317 1.29 0.20 -25.03
N PHE A 318 1.61 -0.15 -23.76
CA PHE A 318 2.27 -1.42 -23.47
C PHE A 318 1.43 -2.61 -23.94
N PHE A 319 0.16 -2.67 -23.64
CA PHE A 319 -0.69 -3.77 -24.06
C PHE A 319 -1.01 -3.78 -25.56
N VAL A 320 -1.00 -2.62 -26.22
CA VAL A 320 -1.10 -2.57 -27.70
C VAL A 320 0.04 -3.34 -28.35
N ASP A 321 1.24 -3.26 -27.79
CA ASP A 321 2.43 -3.94 -28.31
C ASP A 321 2.59 -5.36 -27.73
N PHE A 322 2.12 -5.62 -26.50
CA PHE A 322 2.38 -6.85 -25.76
C PHE A 322 1.37 -7.98 -26.05
N LEU A 323 0.10 -7.64 -26.32
CA LEU A 323 -0.91 -8.65 -26.59
C LEU A 323 -0.56 -9.46 -27.86
N VAL A 324 -0.66 -10.78 -27.76
CA VAL A 324 -0.42 -11.68 -28.89
C VAL A 324 -1.70 -12.40 -29.29
N ARG A 325 -1.81 -12.76 -30.56
CA ARG A 325 -2.94 -13.51 -31.06
C ARG A 325 -2.77 -15.00 -30.74
N ASP A 326 -3.71 -15.53 -30.00
CA ASP A 326 -3.77 -16.98 -29.75
C ASP A 326 -4.03 -17.72 -31.06
N PRO A 327 -3.18 -18.69 -31.45
CA PRO A 327 -3.28 -19.34 -32.75
C PRO A 327 -4.50 -20.25 -32.92
N ASN A 328 -5.10 -20.70 -31.81
CA ASN A 328 -6.22 -21.63 -31.84
C ASN A 328 -7.56 -20.91 -31.89
N THR A 329 -7.69 -19.80 -31.17
CA THR A 329 -8.96 -19.09 -30.98
C THR A 329 -9.02 -17.75 -31.71
N GLY A 330 -7.86 -17.19 -32.06
CA GLY A 330 -7.77 -15.89 -32.70
C GLY A 330 -7.95 -14.69 -31.76
N TYR A 331 -8.19 -14.91 -30.45
CA TYR A 331 -8.26 -13.82 -29.48
C TYR A 331 -6.89 -13.20 -29.20
N LEU A 332 -6.89 -11.94 -28.78
CA LEU A 332 -5.71 -11.28 -28.23
C LEU A 332 -5.57 -11.60 -26.75
N VAL A 333 -4.45 -12.15 -26.34
CA VAL A 333 -4.23 -12.64 -24.98
C VAL A 333 -2.94 -12.08 -24.37
N VAL A 334 -2.92 -11.93 -23.05
CA VAL A 334 -1.70 -11.73 -22.26
C VAL A 334 -0.99 -13.08 -22.11
N THR A 335 0.29 -13.14 -22.46
CA THR A 335 1.12 -14.34 -22.28
C THR A 335 2.62 -13.98 -22.34
N PRO A 336 3.48 -14.58 -21.48
CA PRO A 336 3.13 -15.47 -20.36
C PRO A 336 2.56 -14.71 -19.18
N SER A 337 1.65 -15.34 -18.43
CA SER A 337 1.09 -14.79 -17.19
C SER A 337 0.66 -15.91 -16.22
N ASN A 338 0.22 -15.54 -15.02
CA ASN A 338 -0.35 -16.47 -14.03
C ASN A 338 -1.63 -15.89 -13.44
N SER A 339 -2.53 -16.75 -12.95
CA SER A 339 -3.62 -16.29 -12.10
C SER A 339 -3.10 -16.14 -10.67
N PRO A 340 -2.98 -14.94 -10.13
CA PRO A 340 -2.38 -14.72 -8.81
C PRO A 340 -3.21 -15.36 -7.68
N GLU A 341 -2.66 -16.26 -6.88
CA GLU A 341 -1.40 -17.03 -7.03
C GLU A 341 -1.76 -18.53 -7.16
N ASN A 342 -2.68 -18.85 -8.07
CA ASN A 342 -3.26 -20.19 -8.24
C ASN A 342 -2.66 -20.93 -9.46
N SER A 343 -2.86 -22.24 -9.48
CA SER A 343 -2.48 -23.11 -10.58
C SER A 343 -3.53 -24.22 -10.74
N PRO A 344 -3.90 -24.61 -11.96
CA PRO A 344 -4.88 -25.66 -12.18
C PRO A 344 -4.28 -27.03 -11.80
N ARG A 345 -4.51 -27.45 -10.56
CA ARG A 345 -3.89 -28.66 -9.96
C ARG A 345 -4.44 -29.97 -10.52
N TRP A 346 -5.59 -29.91 -11.16
CA TRP A 346 -6.36 -31.08 -11.60
C TRP A 346 -6.09 -31.50 -13.03
N ILE A 347 -5.21 -30.77 -13.73
CA ILE A 347 -4.76 -31.11 -15.08
C ILE A 347 -3.40 -31.84 -15.06
N LYS A 348 -3.14 -32.63 -16.09
CA LYS A 348 -1.88 -33.38 -16.23
C LYS A 348 -0.67 -32.46 -16.46
N LYS A 349 -0.88 -31.29 -17.08
CA LYS A 349 0.14 -30.31 -17.39
C LYS A 349 0.50 -29.50 -16.16
N LYS A 350 1.69 -29.71 -15.63
CA LYS A 350 2.22 -28.95 -14.49
C LYS A 350 2.85 -27.65 -15.00
N SER A 351 2.07 -26.60 -15.08
CA SER A 351 2.54 -25.25 -15.36
C SER A 351 1.82 -24.28 -14.43
N ASN A 352 2.47 -23.15 -14.15
CA ASN A 352 1.89 -22.02 -13.44
C ASN A 352 1.76 -20.79 -14.35
N LEU A 353 2.28 -20.88 -15.58
CA LEU A 353 2.22 -19.80 -16.57
C LEU A 353 1.34 -20.24 -17.72
N PHE A 354 0.40 -19.40 -18.08
CA PHE A 354 -0.62 -19.64 -19.07
C PHE A 354 -0.84 -18.39 -19.93
N ALA A 355 -1.72 -18.53 -20.91
CA ALA A 355 -2.19 -17.44 -21.76
C ALA A 355 -3.68 -17.19 -21.52
N GLY A 356 -4.12 -15.95 -21.67
CA GLY A 356 -5.54 -15.60 -21.69
C GLY A 356 -6.29 -15.78 -20.37
N ILE A 357 -5.61 -15.60 -19.24
CA ILE A 357 -6.17 -15.70 -17.89
C ILE A 357 -7.31 -14.67 -17.73
N THR A 358 -8.40 -15.08 -17.10
CA THR A 358 -9.62 -14.26 -16.97
C THR A 358 -9.35 -12.91 -16.30
N MET A 359 -8.60 -12.89 -15.20
CA MET A 359 -8.25 -11.65 -14.54
C MET A 359 -7.46 -10.69 -15.42
N ASP A 360 -6.50 -11.21 -16.20
CA ASP A 360 -5.69 -10.40 -17.11
C ASP A 360 -6.55 -9.75 -18.20
N ASN A 361 -7.46 -10.55 -18.78
CA ASN A 361 -8.40 -10.06 -19.79
C ASN A 361 -9.31 -8.97 -19.22
N GLN A 362 -9.78 -9.14 -17.98
CA GLN A 362 -10.61 -8.16 -17.28
C GLN A 362 -9.84 -6.87 -17.03
N LEU A 363 -8.58 -6.96 -16.57
CA LEU A 363 -7.72 -5.80 -16.29
C LEU A 363 -7.41 -5.00 -17.57
N VAL A 364 -7.04 -5.67 -18.65
CA VAL A 364 -6.75 -5.01 -19.94
C VAL A 364 -8.02 -4.39 -20.54
N PHE A 365 -9.15 -5.11 -20.46
CA PHE A 365 -10.45 -4.57 -20.90
C PHE A 365 -10.80 -3.28 -20.17
N ASP A 366 -10.61 -3.26 -18.86
CA ASP A 366 -10.91 -2.10 -18.01
C ASP A 366 -9.97 -0.93 -18.30
N LEU A 367 -8.67 -1.19 -18.39
CA LEU A 367 -7.68 -0.18 -18.76
C LEU A 367 -8.01 0.49 -20.08
N PHE A 368 -8.29 -0.29 -21.14
CA PHE A 368 -8.62 0.25 -22.45
C PHE A 368 -9.92 1.07 -22.42
N SER A 369 -10.91 0.58 -21.67
CA SER A 369 -12.19 1.28 -21.49
C SER A 369 -12.01 2.62 -20.78
N ASN A 370 -11.33 2.61 -19.64
CA ASN A 370 -11.11 3.78 -18.81
C ASN A 370 -10.21 4.81 -19.49
N THR A 371 -9.19 4.35 -20.25
CA THR A 371 -8.34 5.24 -21.05
C THR A 371 -9.16 5.96 -22.14
N CYS A 372 -10.07 5.25 -22.81
CA CYS A 372 -10.95 5.86 -23.81
C CYS A 372 -11.95 6.86 -23.20
N GLU A 373 -12.52 6.53 -22.04
CA GLU A 373 -13.44 7.48 -21.35
C GLU A 373 -12.67 8.72 -20.85
N ALA A 374 -11.46 8.54 -20.34
CA ALA A 374 -10.60 9.66 -19.94
C ALA A 374 -10.24 10.55 -21.16
N ALA A 375 -9.85 9.96 -22.27
CA ALA A 375 -9.56 10.66 -23.51
C ALA A 375 -10.76 11.47 -24.03
N LYS A 376 -11.96 10.89 -23.96
CA LYS A 376 -13.23 11.55 -24.32
C LYS A 376 -13.49 12.78 -23.44
N VAL A 377 -13.31 12.67 -22.13
CA VAL A 377 -13.45 13.80 -21.19
C VAL A 377 -12.46 14.93 -21.50
N LEU A 378 -11.25 14.55 -21.92
CA LEU A 378 -10.16 15.49 -22.23
C LEU A 378 -10.18 16.00 -23.69
N ASN A 379 -11.05 15.45 -24.55
CA ASN A 379 -11.08 15.69 -25.99
C ASN A 379 -9.70 15.40 -26.66
N ALA A 380 -9.12 14.26 -26.35
CA ALA A 380 -7.78 13.86 -26.79
C ALA A 380 -7.79 12.47 -27.44
N ASP A 381 -6.76 12.17 -28.24
CA ASP A 381 -6.35 10.82 -28.67
C ASP A 381 -7.45 9.94 -29.31
N THR A 382 -8.35 10.50 -30.12
CA THR A 382 -9.48 9.78 -30.75
C THR A 382 -9.02 8.53 -31.50
N ASP A 383 -8.00 8.65 -32.37
CA ASP A 383 -7.47 7.54 -33.19
C ASP A 383 -6.88 6.43 -32.33
N PHE A 384 -6.22 6.80 -31.23
CA PHE A 384 -5.69 5.82 -30.26
C PHE A 384 -6.84 5.09 -29.56
N CYS A 385 -7.89 5.81 -29.20
CA CYS A 385 -9.08 5.19 -28.61
C CYS A 385 -9.78 4.22 -29.57
N ASP A 386 -9.81 4.50 -30.84
CA ASP A 386 -10.39 3.57 -31.84
C ASP A 386 -9.54 2.31 -31.98
N THR A 387 -8.21 2.44 -31.90
CA THR A 387 -7.29 1.29 -31.76
C THR A 387 -7.59 0.46 -30.53
N LEU A 388 -7.71 1.09 -29.35
CA LEU A 388 -8.01 0.41 -28.09
C LEU A 388 -9.38 -0.30 -28.12
N LYS A 389 -10.42 0.36 -28.62
CA LYS A 389 -11.76 -0.24 -28.80
C LYS A 389 -11.73 -1.46 -29.70
N ASN A 390 -10.97 -1.40 -30.82
CA ASN A 390 -10.83 -2.51 -31.73
C ASN A 390 -10.12 -3.70 -31.08
N MET A 391 -9.01 -3.47 -30.37
CA MET A 391 -8.29 -4.53 -29.66
C MET A 391 -9.13 -5.11 -28.51
N ARG A 392 -9.84 -4.25 -27.75
CA ARG A 392 -10.72 -4.68 -26.65
C ARG A 392 -11.80 -5.66 -27.11
N ARG A 393 -12.37 -5.50 -28.32
CA ARG A 393 -13.37 -6.45 -28.90
C ARG A 393 -12.75 -7.80 -29.25
N GLN A 394 -11.44 -7.90 -29.34
CA GLN A 394 -10.70 -9.11 -29.65
C GLN A 394 -10.13 -9.81 -28.41
N LEU A 395 -10.35 -9.27 -27.21
CA LEU A 395 -10.01 -9.97 -25.96
C LEU A 395 -10.97 -11.15 -25.75
N PRO A 396 -10.53 -12.22 -25.09
CA PRO A 396 -11.42 -13.33 -24.74
C PRO A 396 -12.62 -12.87 -23.91
N PRO A 397 -13.83 -13.34 -24.21
CA PRO A 397 -14.98 -13.11 -23.36
C PRO A 397 -14.83 -13.87 -22.03
N MET A 398 -15.48 -13.38 -20.98
CA MET A 398 -15.64 -14.15 -19.75
C MET A 398 -16.49 -15.42 -20.04
N GLN A 399 -16.01 -16.56 -19.60
CA GLN A 399 -16.60 -17.87 -19.90
C GLN A 399 -17.17 -18.50 -18.64
N VAL A 400 -18.28 -19.24 -18.81
CA VAL A 400 -18.88 -20.07 -17.77
C VAL A 400 -18.46 -21.52 -18.00
N GLY A 401 -17.86 -22.14 -16.99
CA GLY A 401 -17.37 -23.51 -17.06
C GLY A 401 -18.42 -24.56 -16.80
N GLN A 402 -18.01 -25.81 -16.87
CA GLN A 402 -18.88 -27.01 -16.78
C GLN A 402 -19.66 -27.14 -15.46
N TYR A 403 -19.20 -26.45 -14.41
CA TYR A 403 -19.85 -26.43 -13.08
C TYR A 403 -20.72 -25.19 -12.85
N GLY A 404 -20.91 -24.35 -13.88
CA GLY A 404 -21.68 -23.11 -13.78
C GLY A 404 -20.89 -21.96 -13.14
N GLN A 405 -19.59 -22.11 -12.94
CA GLN A 405 -18.69 -21.10 -12.40
C GLN A 405 -18.11 -20.19 -13.50
N LEU A 406 -17.70 -18.99 -13.15
CA LEU A 406 -16.82 -18.18 -13.99
C LEU A 406 -15.45 -18.85 -14.07
N GLN A 407 -14.95 -19.11 -15.29
CA GLN A 407 -13.64 -19.73 -15.49
C GLN A 407 -12.51 -18.83 -15.04
N GLU A 408 -11.52 -19.39 -14.30
CA GLU A 408 -10.30 -18.70 -13.91
C GLU A 408 -9.26 -18.68 -15.04
N TRP A 409 -9.17 -19.77 -15.80
CA TRP A 409 -8.26 -19.90 -16.94
C TRP A 409 -9.02 -19.86 -18.28
N PHE A 410 -8.28 -19.71 -19.35
CA PHE A 410 -8.85 -19.66 -20.70
C PHE A 410 -9.55 -20.97 -21.10
N GLU A 411 -9.01 -22.11 -20.65
CA GLU A 411 -9.66 -23.41 -20.75
C GLU A 411 -10.35 -23.77 -19.41
N ASP A 412 -11.39 -24.60 -19.47
CA ASP A 412 -12.16 -25.00 -18.29
C ASP A 412 -11.40 -26.00 -17.41
N TRP A 413 -10.42 -25.49 -16.69
CA TRP A 413 -9.58 -26.24 -15.75
C TRP A 413 -9.98 -26.08 -14.28
N ASP A 414 -11.03 -25.36 -14.02
CA ASP A 414 -11.56 -25.18 -12.67
C ASP A 414 -12.09 -26.49 -12.10
N HIS A 415 -12.02 -26.62 -10.79
CA HIS A 415 -12.45 -27.84 -10.12
C HIS A 415 -13.21 -27.52 -8.83
N PRO A 416 -14.37 -28.15 -8.53
CA PRO A 416 -15.20 -27.84 -7.36
C PRO A 416 -14.52 -28.12 -6.01
N ASN A 417 -13.44 -28.91 -6.00
CA ASN A 417 -12.63 -29.17 -4.80
C ASN A 417 -11.43 -28.24 -4.69
N ASP A 418 -11.25 -27.26 -5.58
CA ASP A 418 -10.21 -26.26 -5.38
C ASP A 418 -10.53 -25.41 -4.14
N ARG A 419 -9.55 -25.31 -3.24
CA ARG A 419 -9.65 -24.56 -1.99
C ARG A 419 -8.59 -23.45 -1.94
N HIS A 420 -8.15 -22.99 -3.11
CA HIS A 420 -7.22 -21.87 -3.14
C HIS A 420 -7.85 -20.63 -2.50
N ARG A 421 -7.04 -19.89 -1.76
CA ARG A 421 -7.50 -18.72 -1.00
C ARG A 421 -7.81 -17.48 -1.85
N HIS A 422 -7.28 -17.43 -3.09
CA HIS A 422 -7.53 -16.35 -4.03
C HIS A 422 -8.63 -16.70 -5.02
N ILE A 423 -9.34 -15.67 -5.45
CA ILE A 423 -10.46 -15.73 -6.39
C ILE A 423 -10.25 -14.68 -7.49
N SER A 424 -9.08 -14.67 -8.09
CA SER A 424 -8.59 -13.60 -8.99
C SER A 424 -9.51 -13.36 -10.19
N HIS A 425 -10.17 -14.39 -10.73
CA HIS A 425 -11.13 -14.31 -11.82
C HIS A 425 -12.40 -13.50 -11.47
N LEU A 426 -12.69 -13.28 -10.18
CA LEU A 426 -13.79 -12.41 -9.75
C LEU A 426 -13.42 -10.93 -9.69
N TRP A 427 -12.23 -10.54 -10.18
CA TRP A 427 -11.82 -9.14 -10.27
C TRP A 427 -12.84 -8.30 -11.06
N GLY A 428 -13.42 -8.85 -12.12
CA GLY A 428 -14.43 -8.18 -12.92
C GLY A 428 -15.76 -7.89 -12.18
N LEU A 429 -16.02 -8.58 -11.06
CA LEU A 429 -17.13 -8.30 -10.15
C LEU A 429 -16.75 -7.17 -9.17
N TYR A 430 -15.61 -7.33 -8.52
CA TYR A 430 -15.05 -6.33 -7.61
C TYR A 430 -13.52 -6.45 -7.56
N PRO A 431 -12.75 -5.34 -7.70
CA PRO A 431 -13.18 -3.94 -7.84
C PRO A 431 -13.59 -3.53 -9.26
N GLY A 432 -13.56 -4.41 -10.24
CA GLY A 432 -14.04 -4.14 -11.59
C GLY A 432 -15.56 -3.92 -11.64
N TYR A 433 -16.03 -3.44 -12.80
CA TYR A 433 -17.45 -3.13 -13.03
C TYR A 433 -18.07 -3.94 -14.16
N GLN A 434 -17.37 -4.97 -14.62
CA GLN A 434 -17.76 -5.76 -15.79
C GLN A 434 -18.87 -6.74 -15.48
N ILE A 435 -18.86 -7.30 -14.26
CA ILE A 435 -19.90 -8.22 -13.77
C ILE A 435 -20.80 -7.44 -12.81
N SER A 436 -22.08 -7.36 -13.15
CA SER A 436 -23.08 -6.74 -12.29
C SER A 436 -24.48 -7.21 -12.70
N PRO A 437 -25.50 -7.13 -11.81
CA PRO A 437 -26.87 -7.49 -12.16
C PRO A 437 -27.45 -6.64 -13.30
N TYR A 438 -26.86 -5.48 -13.59
CA TYR A 438 -27.33 -4.55 -14.61
C TYR A 438 -26.62 -4.70 -15.96
N ARG A 439 -25.31 -5.03 -15.95
CA ARG A 439 -24.49 -5.08 -17.17
C ARG A 439 -24.35 -6.47 -17.74
N SER A 440 -24.29 -7.46 -16.87
CA SER A 440 -24.06 -8.86 -17.23
C SER A 440 -24.84 -9.81 -16.31
N PRO A 441 -26.20 -9.73 -16.31
CA PRO A 441 -27.04 -10.48 -15.37
C PRO A 441 -26.85 -12.00 -15.47
N VAL A 442 -26.41 -12.52 -16.63
CA VAL A 442 -26.12 -13.95 -16.80
C VAL A 442 -24.84 -14.39 -16.09
N LEU A 443 -23.86 -13.48 -15.94
CA LEU A 443 -22.60 -13.76 -15.24
C LEU A 443 -22.70 -13.46 -13.74
N PHE A 444 -23.66 -12.62 -13.33
CA PHE A 444 -23.88 -12.22 -11.94
C PHE A 444 -24.68 -13.29 -11.17
#